data_7167ec6dfeef5177f4ffd3772f039a04
#
_entry.id   7167ec6dfeef5177f4ffd3772f039a04
#
_cell.length_a   1.000
_cell.length_b   1.000
_cell.length_c   1.000
_cell.angle_alpha   90.00
_cell.angle_beta   90.00
_cell.angle_gamma   90.00
#
_symmetry.space_group_name_H-M   'P 1'
#
loop_
_entity.id
_entity.type
_entity.pdbx_description
1 polymer ?
#
loop_
_entity_poly.entity_id
_entity_poly.type
_entity_poly.pdbx_seq_one_letter_code
_entity_poly.pdbx_strand_id
1 'polypeptide(L)'
;RAAYEEGVTLFDTAPAYGDGAAERLVGEALASVRDRVVIATKAPSEELAPKALKAACDRSLENLKTEHIDLYQIHWPNSKIKIEDTFAALVELRSAGKIRAFGVSNFGVKDLAPCVAQPDYLPAANQLAYNLLFRAIEYEIQPFCVKHNIAILCYSPLLHGLLSGKFLSADDVPPERARTRHFSSKRPHTRHGEPGAEAETFAAIDEIRKAARELDEPMASVSLSWLLMRPGVA
;
A
#
# COMPACT_ATOMS: atom_id res chain seq x y z
N ARG A 1 -13.52 -9.87 -10.19
CA ARG A 1 -13.39 -10.55 -11.47
C ARG A 1 -13.43 -9.57 -12.65
N ALA A 2 -14.36 -8.60 -12.66
CA ALA A 2 -14.41 -7.54 -13.68
C ALA A 2 -13.05 -6.83 -13.86
N ALA A 3 -12.35 -6.49 -12.78
CA ALA A 3 -11.02 -5.88 -12.87
C ALA A 3 -10.01 -6.76 -13.63
N TYR A 4 -10.04 -8.08 -13.43
CA TYR A 4 -9.20 -9.01 -14.18
C TYR A 4 -9.56 -9.03 -15.69
N GLU A 5 -10.85 -8.99 -16.02
CA GLU A 5 -11.34 -8.95 -17.39
C GLU A 5 -10.91 -7.66 -18.11
N GLU A 6 -10.72 -6.56 -17.36
CA GLU A 6 -10.15 -5.28 -17.83
C GLU A 6 -8.60 -5.25 -17.81
N GLY A 7 -7.93 -6.39 -17.58
CA GLY A 7 -6.47 -6.50 -17.65
C GLY A 7 -5.71 -6.28 -16.34
N VAL A 8 -6.39 -6.08 -15.21
CA VAL A 8 -5.72 -5.99 -13.90
C VAL A 8 -5.19 -7.37 -13.50
N THR A 9 -3.89 -7.45 -13.23
CA THR A 9 -3.23 -8.72 -12.84
C THR A 9 -2.69 -8.73 -11.42
N LEU A 10 -2.50 -7.58 -10.76
CA LEU A 10 -2.07 -7.51 -9.37
C LEU A 10 -3.26 -7.20 -8.46
N PHE A 11 -3.49 -8.05 -7.46
CA PHE A 11 -4.55 -7.93 -6.47
C PHE A 11 -3.96 -7.90 -5.07
N ASP A 12 -4.14 -6.78 -4.37
CA ASP A 12 -3.63 -6.56 -3.01
C ASP A 12 -4.74 -6.68 -1.97
N THR A 13 -4.47 -7.43 -0.92
CA THR A 13 -5.37 -7.63 0.21
C THR A 13 -4.60 -7.64 1.54
N ALA A 14 -5.28 -7.91 2.65
CA ALA A 14 -4.68 -8.15 3.95
C ALA A 14 -5.66 -8.89 4.89
N PRO A 15 -5.17 -9.66 5.88
CA PRO A 15 -6.01 -10.26 6.92
C PRO A 15 -6.83 -9.23 7.70
N ALA A 16 -6.29 -8.02 7.91
CA ALA A 16 -6.98 -6.92 8.59
C ALA A 16 -8.22 -6.40 7.82
N TYR A 17 -8.40 -6.76 6.56
CA TYR A 17 -9.54 -6.31 5.78
C TYR A 17 -10.74 -7.23 5.98
N GLY A 18 -11.59 -6.85 6.96
CA GLY A 18 -12.77 -7.62 7.33
C GLY A 18 -12.44 -8.97 7.95
N ASP A 19 -11.39 -9.06 8.76
CA ASP A 19 -10.97 -10.27 9.47
C ASP A 19 -10.81 -11.47 8.52
N GLY A 20 -9.97 -11.29 7.51
CA GLY A 20 -9.69 -12.29 6.46
C GLY A 20 -10.80 -12.45 5.41
N ALA A 21 -11.93 -11.75 5.53
CA ALA A 21 -13.01 -11.85 4.54
C ALA A 21 -12.55 -11.41 3.15
N ALA A 22 -11.73 -10.37 3.07
CA ALA A 22 -11.19 -9.89 1.80
C ALA A 22 -10.26 -10.92 1.15
N GLU A 23 -9.42 -11.61 1.91
CA GLU A 23 -8.58 -12.70 1.39
C GLU A 23 -9.43 -13.84 0.83
N ARG A 24 -10.47 -14.28 1.56
CA ARG A 24 -11.39 -15.32 1.11
C ARG A 24 -12.09 -14.95 -0.20
N LEU A 25 -12.58 -13.72 -0.31
CA LEU A 25 -13.23 -13.21 -1.52
C LEU A 25 -12.26 -13.14 -2.71
N VAL A 26 -11.02 -12.69 -2.49
CA VAL A 26 -9.98 -12.65 -3.54
C VAL A 26 -9.65 -14.06 -4.00
N GLY A 27 -9.41 -15.00 -3.07
CA GLY A 27 -9.11 -16.40 -3.39
C GLY A 27 -10.23 -17.06 -4.20
N GLU A 28 -11.48 -16.88 -3.79
CA GLU A 28 -12.65 -17.41 -4.49
C GLU A 28 -12.83 -16.78 -5.89
N ALA A 29 -12.76 -15.46 -5.99
CA ALA A 29 -12.96 -14.74 -7.25
C ALA A 29 -11.91 -15.07 -8.30
N LEU A 30 -10.65 -15.33 -7.88
CA LEU A 30 -9.51 -15.52 -8.77
C LEU A 30 -9.08 -16.98 -8.93
N ALA A 31 -9.74 -17.94 -8.28
CA ALA A 31 -9.38 -19.36 -8.31
C ALA A 31 -9.16 -19.91 -9.73
N SER A 32 -10.05 -19.59 -10.67
CA SER A 32 -9.98 -20.07 -12.06
C SER A 32 -8.88 -19.41 -12.92
N VAL A 33 -8.22 -18.38 -12.39
CA VAL A 33 -7.18 -17.60 -13.09
C VAL A 33 -5.93 -17.43 -12.23
N ARG A 34 -5.78 -18.23 -11.17
CA ARG A 34 -4.73 -18.09 -10.15
C ARG A 34 -3.33 -17.94 -10.73
N ASP A 35 -2.99 -18.74 -11.73
CA ASP A 35 -1.67 -18.73 -12.37
C ASP A 35 -1.41 -17.53 -13.30
N ARG A 36 -2.43 -16.70 -13.52
CA ARG A 36 -2.37 -15.52 -14.39
C ARG A 36 -2.42 -14.21 -13.61
N VAL A 37 -2.44 -14.29 -12.28
CA VAL A 37 -2.53 -13.12 -11.42
C VAL A 37 -1.46 -13.14 -10.33
N VAL A 38 -1.08 -11.96 -9.87
CA VAL A 38 -0.22 -11.72 -8.72
C VAL A 38 -1.10 -11.39 -7.52
N ILE A 39 -1.07 -12.23 -6.50
CA ILE A 39 -1.79 -11.96 -5.24
C ILE A 39 -0.80 -11.47 -4.21
N ALA A 40 -1.04 -10.26 -3.70
CA ALA A 40 -0.32 -9.67 -2.60
C ALA A 40 -1.19 -9.69 -1.34
N THR A 41 -0.62 -10.13 -0.20
CA THR A 41 -1.26 -9.99 1.11
C THR A 41 -0.21 -9.61 2.16
N LYS A 42 -0.63 -9.45 3.43
CA LYS A 42 0.23 -8.80 4.42
C LYS A 42 0.27 -9.58 5.74
N ALA A 43 1.44 -9.61 6.37
CA ALA A 43 1.61 -10.08 7.74
C ALA A 43 1.20 -8.98 8.74
N PRO A 44 0.37 -9.28 9.74
CA PRO A 44 0.05 -8.34 10.82
C PRO A 44 1.31 -7.92 11.58
N SER A 45 1.39 -6.65 11.98
CA SER A 45 2.58 -6.10 12.66
C SER A 45 2.87 -6.74 14.02
N GLU A 46 1.87 -7.24 14.69
CA GLU A 46 1.96 -7.95 15.97
C GLU A 46 2.44 -9.40 15.84
N GLU A 47 2.42 -9.96 14.63
CA GLU A 47 2.75 -11.35 14.35
C GLU A 47 4.08 -11.51 13.59
N LEU A 48 5.03 -10.58 13.73
CA LEU A 48 6.30 -10.62 13.00
C LEU A 48 7.38 -11.52 13.63
N ALA A 49 7.17 -12.04 14.84
CA ALA A 49 8.04 -13.05 15.42
C ALA A 49 8.01 -14.33 14.56
N PRO A 50 9.14 -15.05 14.36
CA PRO A 50 9.27 -16.12 13.36
C PRO A 50 8.15 -17.17 13.37
N LYS A 51 7.79 -17.68 14.55
CA LYS A 51 6.71 -18.67 14.68
C LYS A 51 5.34 -18.09 14.34
N ALA A 52 5.04 -16.89 14.81
CA ALA A 52 3.76 -16.22 14.56
C ALA A 52 3.63 -15.83 13.09
N LEU A 53 4.71 -15.31 12.48
CA LEU A 53 4.75 -14.93 11.07
C LEU A 53 4.46 -16.10 10.14
N LYS A 54 5.06 -17.27 10.41
CA LYS A 54 4.80 -18.49 9.63
C LYS A 54 3.35 -18.94 9.76
N ALA A 55 2.81 -18.92 10.98
CA ALA A 55 1.41 -19.24 11.22
C ALA A 55 0.46 -18.24 10.55
N ALA A 56 0.78 -16.95 10.55
CA ALA A 56 0.03 -15.93 9.83
C ALA A 56 0.03 -16.16 8.31
N CYS A 57 1.18 -16.55 7.75
CA CYS A 57 1.28 -16.91 6.33
C CYS A 57 0.39 -18.11 6.00
N ASP A 58 0.40 -19.15 6.84
CA ASP A 58 -0.42 -20.34 6.63
C ASP A 58 -1.92 -20.01 6.67
N ARG A 59 -2.37 -19.17 7.60
CA ARG A 59 -3.76 -18.69 7.63
C ARG A 59 -4.12 -17.89 6.36
N SER A 60 -3.22 -17.05 5.86
CA SER A 60 -3.45 -16.31 4.61
C SER A 60 -3.57 -17.25 3.41
N LEU A 61 -2.73 -18.29 3.33
CA LEU A 61 -2.83 -19.32 2.28
C LEU A 61 -4.17 -20.07 2.34
N GLU A 62 -4.64 -20.43 3.54
CA GLU A 62 -5.95 -21.07 3.75
C GLU A 62 -7.09 -20.13 3.32
N ASN A 63 -7.08 -18.87 3.73
CA ASN A 63 -8.08 -17.88 3.34
C ASN A 63 -8.13 -17.68 1.81
N LEU A 64 -6.96 -17.54 1.19
CA LEU A 64 -6.80 -17.33 -0.25
C LEU A 64 -7.07 -18.62 -1.06
N LYS A 65 -7.16 -19.77 -0.41
CA LYS A 65 -7.33 -21.09 -1.06
C LYS A 65 -6.27 -21.34 -2.13
N THR A 66 -5.01 -21.05 -1.82
CA THR A 66 -3.88 -21.16 -2.74
C THR A 66 -2.65 -21.77 -2.05
N GLU A 67 -1.79 -22.41 -2.81
CA GLU A 67 -0.56 -23.03 -2.29
C GLU A 67 0.58 -22.05 -2.11
N HIS A 68 0.50 -20.87 -2.73
CA HIS A 68 1.52 -19.81 -2.62
C HIS A 68 0.92 -18.41 -2.69
N ILE A 69 1.61 -17.45 -2.06
CA ILE A 69 1.38 -16.02 -2.16
C ILE A 69 2.48 -15.44 -3.05
N ASP A 70 2.13 -14.59 -4.02
CA ASP A 70 3.14 -14.02 -4.91
C ASP A 70 3.95 -12.93 -4.21
N LEU A 71 3.31 -12.05 -3.42
CA LEU A 71 3.98 -11.02 -2.64
C LEU A 71 3.43 -10.99 -1.21
N TYR A 72 4.24 -11.42 -0.23
CA TYR A 72 3.89 -11.38 1.18
C TYR A 72 4.57 -10.21 1.86
N GLN A 73 3.80 -9.25 2.36
CA GLN A 73 4.33 -7.97 2.84
C GLN A 73 4.22 -7.84 4.36
N ILE A 74 5.20 -7.24 5.02
CA ILE A 74 5.04 -6.75 6.39
C ILE A 74 4.12 -5.53 6.34
N HIS A 75 2.96 -5.56 7.03
CA HIS A 75 1.96 -4.51 6.94
C HIS A 75 2.42 -3.19 7.56
N TRP A 76 3.09 -3.27 8.73
CA TRP A 76 3.72 -2.14 9.44
C TRP A 76 4.99 -2.62 10.14
N PRO A 77 6.02 -1.78 10.25
CA PRO A 77 7.19 -2.12 11.06
C PRO A 77 6.81 -2.26 12.55
N ASN A 78 7.53 -3.13 13.26
CA ASN A 78 7.35 -3.32 14.69
C ASN A 78 8.71 -3.31 15.40
N SER A 79 9.03 -2.22 16.07
CA SER A 79 10.31 -2.02 16.77
C SER A 79 10.52 -2.94 17.99
N LYS A 80 9.48 -3.68 18.42
CA LYS A 80 9.59 -4.65 19.53
C LYS A 80 10.13 -6.00 19.09
N ILE A 81 10.18 -6.26 17.78
CA ILE A 81 10.66 -7.51 17.20
C ILE A 81 11.89 -7.20 16.36
N LYS A 82 12.94 -8.00 16.52
CA LYS A 82 14.14 -7.82 15.71
C LYS A 82 13.83 -8.07 14.24
N ILE A 83 14.17 -7.10 13.43
CA ILE A 83 13.84 -7.13 11.99
C ILE A 83 14.56 -8.30 11.28
N GLU A 84 15.77 -8.64 11.71
CA GLU A 84 16.56 -9.74 11.17
C GLU A 84 15.87 -11.09 11.37
N ASP A 85 15.24 -11.32 12.54
CA ASP A 85 14.49 -12.54 12.83
C ASP A 85 13.25 -12.65 11.92
N THR A 86 12.58 -11.53 11.67
CA THR A 86 11.44 -11.46 10.75
C THR A 86 11.86 -11.79 9.32
N PHE A 87 12.95 -11.18 8.84
CA PHE A 87 13.43 -11.42 7.47
C PHE A 87 13.98 -12.83 7.28
N ALA A 88 14.66 -13.40 8.28
CA ALA A 88 15.06 -14.81 8.23
C ALA A 88 13.85 -15.75 8.05
N ALA A 89 12.75 -15.49 8.78
CA ALA A 89 11.52 -16.26 8.61
C ALA A 89 10.84 -16.07 7.24
N LEU A 90 10.91 -14.87 6.65
CA LEU A 90 10.43 -14.62 5.28
C LEU A 90 11.27 -15.38 4.25
N VAL A 91 12.59 -15.42 4.41
CA VAL A 91 13.48 -16.22 3.55
C VAL A 91 13.15 -17.72 3.66
N GLU A 92 12.86 -18.23 4.87
CA GLU A 92 12.44 -19.61 5.04
C GLU A 92 11.09 -19.90 4.36
N LEU A 93 10.10 -18.99 4.47
CA LEU A 93 8.83 -19.11 3.78
C LEU A 93 9.00 -19.12 2.26
N ARG A 94 9.89 -18.28 1.74
CA ARG A 94 10.23 -18.25 0.30
C ARG A 94 10.91 -19.56 -0.13
N SER A 95 11.86 -20.05 0.65
CA SER A 95 12.55 -21.32 0.37
C SER A 95 11.61 -22.52 0.43
N ALA A 96 10.58 -22.47 1.28
CA ALA A 96 9.53 -23.47 1.36
C ALA A 96 8.49 -23.38 0.22
N GLY A 97 8.60 -22.39 -0.66
CA GLY A 97 7.66 -22.18 -1.77
C GLY A 97 6.30 -21.57 -1.37
N LYS A 98 6.11 -21.21 -0.09
CA LYS A 98 4.87 -20.61 0.41
C LYS A 98 4.67 -19.18 -0.06
N ILE A 99 5.76 -18.46 -0.30
CA ILE A 99 5.74 -17.11 -0.90
C ILE A 99 6.75 -17.05 -2.04
N ARG A 100 6.45 -16.30 -3.10
CA ARG A 100 7.40 -16.09 -4.22
C ARG A 100 8.36 -14.95 -3.94
N ALA A 101 7.84 -13.86 -3.38
CA ALA A 101 8.59 -12.70 -2.97
C ALA A 101 8.03 -12.16 -1.66
N PHE A 102 8.82 -11.39 -0.95
CA PHE A 102 8.34 -10.61 0.19
C PHE A 102 8.57 -9.12 -0.06
N GLY A 103 7.75 -8.32 0.60
CA GLY A 103 7.78 -6.87 0.58
C GLY A 103 7.56 -6.31 1.98
N VAL A 104 7.52 -5.01 2.05
CA VAL A 104 7.20 -4.26 3.26
C VAL A 104 6.17 -3.18 2.96
N SER A 105 5.56 -2.63 3.99
CA SER A 105 4.66 -1.49 3.88
C SER A 105 4.93 -0.51 5.01
N ASN A 106 4.93 0.79 4.70
CA ASN A 106 5.17 1.88 5.66
C ASN A 106 6.58 1.88 6.30
N PHE A 107 7.57 1.31 5.61
CA PHE A 107 8.95 1.32 6.07
C PHE A 107 9.64 2.64 5.69
N GLY A 108 10.25 3.27 6.69
CA GLY A 108 11.16 4.39 6.49
C GLY A 108 12.57 3.93 6.13
N VAL A 109 13.46 4.87 5.81
CA VAL A 109 14.88 4.57 5.48
C VAL A 109 15.57 3.82 6.62
N LYS A 110 15.27 4.17 7.89
CA LYS A 110 15.85 3.49 9.07
C LYS A 110 15.47 2.01 9.15
N ASP A 111 14.23 1.68 8.75
CA ASP A 111 13.73 0.30 8.76
C ASP A 111 14.25 -0.49 7.55
N LEU A 112 14.47 0.17 6.41
CA LEU A 112 14.99 -0.44 5.19
C LEU A 112 16.50 -0.67 5.22
N ALA A 113 17.27 0.17 5.90
CA ALA A 113 18.72 0.10 5.90
C ALA A 113 19.29 -1.27 6.34
N PRO A 114 18.80 -1.93 7.40
CA PRO A 114 19.23 -3.28 7.74
C PRO A 114 18.89 -4.32 6.66
N CYS A 115 17.78 -4.13 5.95
CA CYS A 115 17.33 -5.07 4.92
C CYS A 115 18.24 -5.06 3.69
N VAL A 116 18.66 -3.87 3.25
CA VAL A 116 19.52 -3.74 2.07
C VAL A 116 20.99 -4.10 2.35
N ALA A 117 21.39 -4.21 3.63
CA ALA A 117 22.72 -4.65 4.00
C ALA A 117 22.94 -6.15 3.75
N GLN A 118 21.88 -6.94 3.58
CA GLN A 118 21.91 -8.37 3.32
C GLN A 118 21.13 -8.69 2.05
N PRO A 119 21.75 -9.24 1.00
CA PRO A 119 21.09 -9.48 -0.28
C PRO A 119 19.81 -10.34 -0.18
N ASP A 120 19.81 -11.35 0.71
CA ASP A 120 18.66 -12.23 0.91
C ASP A 120 17.46 -11.55 1.59
N TYR A 121 17.68 -10.40 2.24
CA TYR A 121 16.67 -9.64 2.96
C TYR A 121 16.10 -8.46 2.15
N LEU A 122 16.55 -8.27 0.91
CA LEU A 122 16.08 -7.19 0.07
C LEU A 122 14.59 -7.38 -0.26
N PRO A 123 13.70 -6.47 0.17
CA PRO A 123 12.30 -6.57 -0.16
C PRO A 123 12.06 -6.20 -1.63
N ALA A 124 11.15 -6.91 -2.29
CA ALA A 124 10.77 -6.63 -3.67
C ALA A 124 10.03 -5.28 -3.79
N ALA A 125 9.27 -4.90 -2.77
CA ALA A 125 8.49 -3.67 -2.78
C ALA A 125 8.35 -3.06 -1.38
N ASN A 126 8.13 -1.74 -1.34
CA ASN A 126 7.67 -1.00 -0.17
C ASN A 126 6.32 -0.34 -0.53
N GLN A 127 5.24 -0.74 0.13
CA GLN A 127 3.92 -0.18 -0.10
C GLN A 127 3.70 1.06 0.77
N LEU A 128 3.44 2.22 0.14
CA LEU A 128 3.48 3.53 0.78
C LEU A 128 2.27 4.40 0.40
N ALA A 129 1.87 5.30 1.30
CA ALA A 129 0.97 6.39 0.95
C ALA A 129 1.68 7.33 -0.03
N TYR A 130 1.16 7.45 -1.23
CA TYR A 130 1.71 8.37 -2.22
C TYR A 130 0.66 8.83 -3.22
N ASN A 131 0.55 10.12 -3.41
CA ASN A 131 -0.34 10.76 -4.36
C ASN A 131 0.04 12.23 -4.52
N LEU A 132 -0.63 12.98 -5.40
CA LEU A 132 -0.35 14.39 -5.68
C LEU A 132 -0.31 15.31 -4.45
N LEU A 133 -1.08 14.98 -3.40
CA LEU A 133 -1.19 15.78 -2.17
C LEU A 133 -0.37 15.20 -1.00
N PHE A 134 0.04 13.93 -1.07
CA PHE A 134 0.83 13.27 -0.02
C PHE A 134 2.16 12.81 -0.60
N ARG A 135 3.16 13.68 -0.53
CA ARG A 135 4.45 13.54 -1.24
C ARG A 135 5.66 13.36 -0.31
N ALA A 136 5.42 13.12 0.98
CA ALA A 136 6.50 13.04 1.98
C ALA A 136 7.58 11.99 1.66
N ILE A 137 7.25 10.92 0.94
CA ILE A 137 8.22 9.88 0.59
C ILE A 137 9.32 10.37 -0.37
N GLU A 138 9.09 11.46 -1.10
CA GLU A 138 10.02 12.00 -2.10
C GLU A 138 11.33 12.54 -1.47
N TYR A 139 11.32 12.91 -0.18
CA TYR A 139 12.49 13.45 0.50
C TYR A 139 13.57 12.39 0.74
N GLU A 140 13.20 11.19 1.18
CA GLU A 140 14.18 10.18 1.59
C GLU A 140 13.81 8.78 1.09
N ILE A 141 12.55 8.36 1.25
CA ILE A 141 12.16 6.95 1.07
C ILE A 141 12.18 6.57 -0.42
N GLN A 142 11.61 7.41 -1.28
CA GLN A 142 11.58 7.14 -2.72
C GLN A 142 13.00 7.09 -3.31
N PRO A 143 13.90 8.08 -3.09
CA PRO A 143 15.28 7.99 -3.56
C PRO A 143 16.01 6.74 -3.05
N PHE A 144 15.77 6.37 -1.79
CA PHE A 144 16.34 5.15 -1.22
C PHE A 144 15.84 3.89 -1.92
N CYS A 145 14.52 3.77 -2.11
CA CYS A 145 13.91 2.64 -2.80
C CYS A 145 14.43 2.50 -4.24
N VAL A 146 14.46 3.60 -4.99
CA VAL A 146 14.99 3.63 -6.36
C VAL A 146 16.45 3.19 -6.41
N LYS A 147 17.30 3.71 -5.52
CA LYS A 147 18.72 3.34 -5.43
C LYS A 147 18.93 1.84 -5.20
N HIS A 148 18.04 1.21 -4.45
CA HIS A 148 18.17 -0.19 -4.06
C HIS A 148 17.26 -1.15 -4.85
N ASN A 149 16.64 -0.68 -5.96
CA ASN A 149 15.72 -1.48 -6.78
C ASN A 149 14.53 -2.08 -5.98
N ILE A 150 14.01 -1.32 -5.02
CA ILE A 150 12.80 -1.65 -4.26
C ILE A 150 11.63 -0.95 -4.97
N ALA A 151 10.67 -1.69 -5.49
CA ALA A 151 9.49 -1.11 -6.11
C ALA A 151 8.61 -0.37 -5.10
N ILE A 152 7.95 0.71 -5.52
CA ILE A 152 7.02 1.44 -4.68
C ILE A 152 5.60 1.10 -5.14
N LEU A 153 4.85 0.42 -4.26
CA LEU A 153 3.41 0.23 -4.43
C LEU A 153 2.67 1.35 -3.70
N CYS A 154 1.73 2.00 -4.40
CA CYS A 154 1.08 3.18 -3.84
C CYS A 154 -0.30 2.86 -3.29
N TYR A 155 -0.53 3.13 -2.00
CA TYR A 155 -1.90 3.10 -1.47
C TYR A 155 -2.49 4.50 -1.34
N SER A 156 -3.83 4.58 -1.30
CA SER A 156 -4.60 5.83 -1.33
C SER A 156 -4.23 6.77 -2.50
N PRO A 157 -4.10 6.27 -3.74
CA PRO A 157 -3.64 7.08 -4.87
C PRO A 157 -4.57 8.26 -5.17
N LEU A 158 -5.86 8.16 -4.82
CA LEU A 158 -6.86 9.22 -4.95
C LEU A 158 -7.23 9.89 -3.62
N LEU A 159 -6.46 9.67 -2.56
CA LEU A 159 -6.62 10.27 -1.23
C LEU A 159 -8.09 10.30 -0.76
N HIS A 160 -8.67 9.11 -0.52
CA HIS A 160 -10.06 8.93 -0.10
C HIS A 160 -11.11 9.59 -1.03
N GLY A 161 -10.74 9.87 -2.28
CA GLY A 161 -11.57 10.48 -3.30
C GLY A 161 -11.40 12.00 -3.45
N LEU A 162 -10.49 12.63 -2.70
CA LEU A 162 -10.18 14.06 -2.88
C LEU A 162 -9.68 14.35 -4.31
N LEU A 163 -8.83 13.48 -4.84
CA LEU A 163 -8.28 13.60 -6.19
C LEU A 163 -9.17 13.04 -7.31
N SER A 164 -10.42 12.69 -6.99
CA SER A 164 -11.40 12.26 -8.02
C SER A 164 -12.21 13.41 -8.61
N GLY A 165 -12.07 14.62 -8.08
CA GLY A 165 -12.77 15.80 -8.54
C GLY A 165 -14.21 15.98 -7.99
N LYS A 166 -14.72 15.02 -7.19
CA LYS A 166 -16.10 15.04 -6.71
C LYS A 166 -16.40 15.98 -5.55
N PHE A 167 -15.39 16.43 -4.81
CA PHE A 167 -15.54 17.37 -3.69
C PHE A 167 -15.06 18.75 -4.10
N LEU A 168 -15.86 19.78 -3.85
CA LEU A 168 -15.54 21.17 -4.21
C LEU A 168 -14.97 21.94 -3.02
N SER A 169 -15.27 21.51 -1.80
CA SER A 169 -14.82 22.13 -0.56
C SER A 169 -14.52 21.06 0.51
N ALA A 170 -13.88 21.47 1.60
CA ALA A 170 -13.63 20.58 2.73
C ALA A 170 -14.94 20.09 3.40
N ASP A 171 -15.99 20.88 3.33
CA ASP A 171 -17.27 20.55 3.95
C ASP A 171 -18.09 19.55 3.14
N ASP A 172 -17.78 19.36 1.85
CA ASP A 172 -18.39 18.32 1.01
C ASP A 172 -17.83 16.92 1.34
N VAL A 173 -16.72 16.85 2.08
CA VAL A 173 -16.05 15.56 2.37
C VAL A 173 -16.71 14.88 3.57
N PRO A 174 -17.26 13.66 3.40
CA PRO A 174 -17.85 12.92 4.51
C PRO A 174 -16.86 12.73 5.66
N PRO A 175 -17.31 12.80 6.92
CA PRO A 175 -16.43 12.70 8.10
C PRO A 175 -15.51 11.47 8.11
N GLU A 176 -16.00 10.33 7.61
CA GLU A 176 -15.25 9.08 7.53
C GLU A 176 -14.05 9.16 6.56
N ARG A 177 -14.06 10.14 5.65
CA ARG A 177 -12.99 10.39 4.67
C ARG A 177 -12.12 11.59 5.04
N ALA A 178 -12.64 12.51 5.86
CA ALA A 178 -11.94 13.71 6.32
C ALA A 178 -11.04 13.43 7.54
N ARG A 179 -10.23 12.35 7.50
CA ARG A 179 -9.46 11.85 8.67
C ARG A 179 -7.97 12.10 8.61
N THR A 180 -7.46 12.49 7.46
CA THR A 180 -6.03 12.72 7.22
C THR A 180 -5.60 14.08 7.76
N ARG A 181 -4.29 14.30 7.92
CA ARG A 181 -3.71 15.57 8.39
C ARG A 181 -3.99 16.77 7.48
N HIS A 182 -4.59 16.59 6.33
CA HIS A 182 -5.12 17.68 5.50
C HIS A 182 -6.32 18.36 6.16
N PHE A 183 -7.05 17.64 7.00
CA PHE A 183 -8.22 18.15 7.71
C PHE A 183 -7.89 18.53 9.14
N SER A 184 -8.68 19.45 9.71
CA SER A 184 -8.54 19.85 11.11
C SER A 184 -8.78 18.68 12.06
N SER A 185 -7.95 18.58 13.12
CA SER A 185 -8.15 17.63 14.21
C SER A 185 -9.47 17.80 14.96
N LYS A 186 -10.18 18.91 14.76
CA LYS A 186 -11.51 19.16 15.31
C LYS A 186 -12.63 18.44 14.54
N ARG A 187 -12.34 17.91 13.35
CA ARG A 187 -13.34 17.14 12.59
C ARG A 187 -13.56 15.76 13.22
N PRO A 188 -14.79 15.22 13.12
CA PRO A 188 -15.07 13.86 13.59
C PRO A 188 -14.12 12.82 12.97
N HIS A 189 -13.79 11.77 13.74
CA HIS A 189 -12.99 10.63 13.30
C HIS A 189 -11.51 10.92 12.98
N THR A 190 -11.00 12.14 13.16
CA THR A 190 -9.57 12.42 13.03
C THR A 190 -8.76 11.72 14.13
N ARG A 191 -7.54 11.30 13.80
CA ARG A 191 -6.64 10.58 14.72
C ARG A 191 -5.30 11.28 14.89
N HIS A 192 -5.28 12.61 14.76
CA HIS A 192 -4.10 13.46 14.91
C HIS A 192 -4.47 14.75 15.64
N GLY A 193 -3.46 15.47 16.13
CA GLY A 193 -3.63 16.74 16.84
C GLY A 193 -3.38 17.98 15.97
N GLU A 194 -3.15 17.82 14.67
CA GLU A 194 -2.76 18.91 13.77
C GLU A 194 -3.94 19.81 13.43
N PRO A 195 -3.68 21.12 13.17
CA PRO A 195 -4.73 22.06 12.78
C PRO A 195 -5.36 21.76 11.42
N GLY A 196 -4.68 20.94 10.61
CA GLY A 196 -5.04 20.69 9.21
C GLY A 196 -4.56 21.81 8.28
N ALA A 197 -4.81 21.61 6.99
CA ALA A 197 -4.48 22.53 5.91
C ALA A 197 -5.59 22.49 4.84
N GLU A 198 -6.84 22.66 5.28
CA GLU A 198 -8.01 22.46 4.42
C GLU A 198 -8.04 23.48 3.26
N ALA A 199 -7.77 24.75 3.54
CA ALA A 199 -7.75 25.81 2.53
C ALA A 199 -6.68 25.56 1.47
N GLU A 200 -5.45 25.27 1.89
CA GLU A 200 -4.31 25.01 1.01
C GLU A 200 -4.54 23.70 0.21
N THR A 201 -5.15 22.70 0.85
CA THR A 201 -5.48 21.43 0.20
C THR A 201 -6.48 21.63 -0.92
N PHE A 202 -7.55 22.38 -0.68
CA PHE A 202 -8.56 22.62 -1.70
C PHE A 202 -8.10 23.60 -2.76
N ALA A 203 -7.24 24.58 -2.43
CA ALA A 203 -6.57 25.39 -3.44
C ALA A 203 -5.71 24.53 -4.40
N ALA A 204 -4.95 23.57 -3.87
CA ALA A 204 -4.19 22.64 -4.69
C ALA A 204 -5.09 21.72 -5.54
N ILE A 205 -6.22 21.26 -4.98
CA ILE A 205 -7.21 20.45 -5.71
C ILE A 205 -7.81 21.25 -6.88
N ASP A 206 -8.05 22.55 -6.69
CA ASP A 206 -8.59 23.42 -7.75
C ASP A 206 -7.60 23.59 -8.90
N GLU A 207 -6.29 23.71 -8.61
CA GLU A 207 -5.26 23.77 -9.66
C GLU A 207 -5.15 22.41 -10.41
N ILE A 208 -5.23 21.28 -9.71
CA ILE A 208 -5.26 19.96 -10.35
C ILE A 208 -6.52 19.81 -11.23
N ARG A 209 -7.67 20.29 -10.75
CA ARG A 209 -8.93 20.29 -11.51
C ARG A 209 -8.84 21.15 -12.77
N LYS A 210 -8.18 22.32 -12.68
CA LYS A 210 -7.92 23.18 -13.84
C LYS A 210 -7.05 22.48 -14.86
N ALA A 211 -5.92 21.90 -14.44
CA ALA A 211 -5.05 21.13 -15.32
C ALA A 211 -5.79 19.95 -16.00
N ALA A 212 -6.65 19.25 -15.26
CA ALA A 212 -7.45 18.15 -15.82
C ALA A 212 -8.41 18.64 -16.91
N ARG A 213 -9.05 19.81 -16.72
CA ARG A 213 -9.90 20.43 -17.76
C ARG A 213 -9.11 20.84 -19.00
N GLU A 214 -7.91 21.41 -18.83
CA GLU A 214 -7.01 21.81 -19.93
C GLU A 214 -6.55 20.60 -20.75
N LEU A 215 -6.44 19.43 -20.12
CA LEU A 215 -6.10 18.16 -20.75
C LEU A 215 -7.32 17.41 -21.30
N ASP A 216 -8.54 17.90 -21.08
CA ASP A 216 -9.80 17.23 -21.40
C ASP A 216 -9.88 15.79 -20.81
N GLU A 217 -9.36 15.62 -19.60
CA GLU A 217 -9.27 14.32 -18.93
C GLU A 217 -9.92 14.36 -17.53
N PRO A 218 -10.48 13.22 -17.04
CA PRO A 218 -10.93 13.12 -15.67
C PRO A 218 -9.81 13.39 -14.67
N MET A 219 -10.08 14.17 -13.62
CA MET A 219 -9.09 14.50 -12.60
C MET A 219 -8.47 13.25 -11.95
N ALA A 220 -9.24 12.17 -11.80
CA ALA A 220 -8.73 10.89 -11.31
C ALA A 220 -7.67 10.29 -12.27
N SER A 221 -7.93 10.34 -13.59
CA SER A 221 -6.98 9.86 -14.61
C SER A 221 -5.68 10.65 -14.58
N VAL A 222 -5.76 11.98 -14.52
CA VAL A 222 -4.58 12.86 -14.40
C VAL A 222 -3.78 12.53 -13.14
N SER A 223 -4.47 12.35 -12.00
CA SER A 223 -3.82 12.05 -10.72
C SER A 223 -3.13 10.68 -10.73
N LEU A 224 -3.75 9.66 -11.31
CA LEU A 224 -3.17 8.32 -11.43
C LEU A 224 -2.01 8.29 -12.44
N SER A 225 -2.15 8.95 -13.59
CA SER A 225 -1.09 9.05 -14.60
C SER A 225 0.14 9.75 -14.03
N TRP A 226 -0.06 10.85 -13.28
CA TRP A 226 1.05 11.51 -12.59
C TRP A 226 1.79 10.56 -11.66
N LEU A 227 1.06 9.75 -10.88
CA LEU A 227 1.61 8.82 -9.92
C LEU A 227 2.44 7.72 -10.61
N LEU A 228 1.89 7.13 -11.68
CA LEU A 228 2.56 6.08 -12.46
C LEU A 228 3.84 6.56 -13.16
N MET A 229 4.00 7.86 -13.37
CA MET A 229 5.21 8.46 -13.94
C MET A 229 6.31 8.71 -12.90
N ARG A 230 6.07 8.44 -11.62
CA ARG A 230 7.07 8.70 -10.57
C ARG A 230 8.14 7.62 -10.51
N PRO A 231 9.41 8.00 -10.29
CA PRO A 231 10.51 7.04 -10.19
C PRO A 231 10.23 5.95 -9.13
N GLY A 232 10.40 4.69 -9.53
CA GLY A 232 10.25 3.53 -8.65
C GLY A 232 8.81 3.09 -8.40
N VAL A 233 7.79 3.82 -8.88
CA VAL A 233 6.39 3.39 -8.80
C VAL A 233 6.14 2.27 -9.81
N ALA A 234 5.48 1.18 -9.37
CA ALA A 234 5.19 -0.02 -10.14
C ALA A 234 3.70 -0.36 -10.10
#